data_0ce5f5931b86c1381cf049eb74f3fea6
#
_entry.id   0ce5f5931b86c1381cf049eb74f3fea6
#
_cell.length_a   1.000
_cell.length_b   1.000
_cell.length_c   1.000
_cell.angle_alpha   90.00
_cell.angle_beta   90.00
_cell.angle_gamma   90.00
#
_symmetry.space_group_name_H-M   'P 1'
#
loop_
_entity.id
_entity.type
_entity.pdbx_description
1 polymer ?
#
loop_
_entity_poly.entity_id
_entity_poly.type
_entity_poly.pdbx_seq_one_letter_code
_entity_poly.pdbx_strand_id
1 'polypeptide(L)'
;MKHKIGILGAGTWGMALARMLTVSGNDVTVWSALEQEIDNLSTTRVHPNLPGMTIPAEMKFTKSVEEVCTDKEILLFAVPSVFVRSTAAKARPFVPDGQIIVDVAKGIEKDTLFTMTEILADELGKEGGPKGVRLVALSGPTHAEEVAIDLPTTIVSASKDMEAARFVQTVFTNNVMRVYTNEDIKGVELSGAMKNVIALGVGISTGLGYGDNARAALITRGIAELARLGVAMGCNVHTFAGLAGIGDLIVTATSMHSRNNRAGILIGKGEPPEQAVKEVGMVVEGMNALPAALELAAKYQVEMPIVQTVNAVVNKGMSAAEAVRSLMDRDPKNELSQSYEK
;
A
#
# COMPACT_ATOMS: atom_id res chain seq x y z
N MET A 1 12.01 -24.31 -7.82
CA MET A 1 10.90 -25.21 -7.36
C MET A 1 9.58 -24.53 -7.70
N LYS A 2 8.51 -25.27 -7.90
CA LYS A 2 7.19 -24.73 -8.16
C LYS A 2 6.45 -24.59 -6.84
N HIS A 3 6.16 -23.34 -6.41
CA HIS A 3 5.44 -23.05 -5.17
C HIS A 3 3.94 -22.90 -5.44
N LYS A 4 3.11 -23.29 -4.47
CA LYS A 4 1.66 -23.13 -4.51
C LYS A 4 1.25 -21.85 -3.79
N ILE A 5 0.60 -20.93 -4.50
CA ILE A 5 0.27 -19.60 -4.00
C ILE A 5 -1.21 -19.33 -4.18
N GLY A 6 -1.89 -18.98 -3.09
CA GLY A 6 -3.26 -18.48 -3.11
C GLY A 6 -3.28 -16.96 -3.04
N ILE A 7 -4.06 -16.30 -3.90
CA ILE A 7 -4.18 -14.85 -3.93
C ILE A 7 -5.61 -14.44 -3.65
N LEU A 8 -5.81 -13.73 -2.55
CA LEU A 8 -7.09 -13.17 -2.13
C LEU A 8 -7.20 -11.72 -2.63
N GLY A 9 -7.86 -11.56 -3.77
CA GLY A 9 -8.06 -10.28 -4.44
C GLY A 9 -7.58 -10.28 -5.89
N ALA A 10 -8.51 -10.04 -6.83
CA ALA A 10 -8.27 -10.01 -8.28
C ALA A 10 -8.16 -8.58 -8.85
N GLY A 11 -7.92 -7.58 -8.01
CA GLY A 11 -7.67 -6.21 -8.45
C GLY A 11 -6.34 -6.07 -9.22
N THR A 12 -6.05 -4.86 -9.70
CA THR A 12 -4.86 -4.58 -10.54
C THR A 12 -3.56 -5.12 -9.94
N TRP A 13 -3.30 -4.83 -8.66
CA TRP A 13 -2.06 -5.26 -8.02
C TRP A 13 -2.00 -6.77 -7.78
N GLY A 14 -3.10 -7.38 -7.30
CA GLY A 14 -3.21 -8.83 -7.13
C GLY A 14 -2.99 -9.59 -8.44
N MET A 15 -3.59 -9.12 -9.54
CA MET A 15 -3.45 -9.74 -10.86
C MET A 15 -2.08 -9.54 -11.50
N ALA A 16 -1.44 -8.39 -11.30
CA ALA A 16 -0.06 -8.17 -11.76
C ALA A 16 0.92 -9.14 -11.07
N LEU A 17 0.81 -9.30 -9.75
CA LEU A 17 1.60 -10.26 -8.99
C LEU A 17 1.26 -11.72 -9.35
N ALA A 18 -0.03 -12.05 -9.51
CA ALA A 18 -0.47 -13.38 -9.94
C ALA A 18 0.16 -13.78 -11.27
N ARG A 19 0.13 -12.86 -12.25
CA ARG A 19 0.76 -13.08 -13.56
C ARG A 19 2.26 -13.29 -13.43
N MET A 20 2.96 -12.38 -12.75
CA MET A 20 4.40 -12.45 -12.55
C MET A 20 4.82 -13.79 -11.91
N LEU A 21 4.12 -14.21 -10.84
CA LEU A 21 4.39 -15.46 -10.14
C LEU A 21 4.10 -16.67 -11.00
N THR A 22 3.03 -16.65 -11.81
CA THR A 22 2.70 -17.74 -12.74
C THR A 22 3.76 -17.86 -13.84
N VAL A 23 4.17 -16.75 -14.45
CA VAL A 23 5.23 -16.71 -15.47
C VAL A 23 6.58 -17.20 -14.90
N SER A 24 6.82 -16.96 -13.61
CA SER A 24 7.99 -17.49 -12.88
C SER A 24 7.88 -18.99 -12.55
N GLY A 25 6.83 -19.69 -13.02
CA GLY A 25 6.65 -21.14 -12.91
C GLY A 25 5.91 -21.60 -11.65
N ASN A 26 5.34 -20.71 -10.85
CA ASN A 26 4.57 -21.07 -9.67
C ASN A 26 3.12 -21.50 -10.00
N ASP A 27 2.49 -22.25 -9.11
CA ASP A 27 1.09 -22.69 -9.19
C ASP A 27 0.21 -21.66 -8.46
N VAL A 28 -0.41 -20.76 -9.21
CA VAL A 28 -1.15 -19.62 -8.67
C VAL A 28 -2.65 -19.83 -8.82
N THR A 29 -3.39 -19.65 -7.72
CA THR A 29 -4.85 -19.64 -7.68
C THR A 29 -5.32 -18.28 -7.19
N VAL A 30 -6.19 -17.61 -7.95
CA VAL A 30 -6.73 -16.27 -7.62
C VAL A 30 -8.20 -16.38 -7.24
N TRP A 31 -8.56 -15.71 -6.17
CA TRP A 31 -9.94 -15.54 -5.70
C TRP A 31 -10.33 -14.06 -5.63
N SER A 32 -11.59 -13.78 -5.88
CA SER A 32 -12.20 -12.47 -5.63
C SER A 32 -13.52 -12.62 -4.87
N ALA A 33 -13.86 -11.61 -4.07
CA ALA A 33 -15.18 -11.51 -3.45
C ALA A 33 -16.30 -11.24 -4.49
N LEU A 34 -15.93 -10.81 -5.69
CA LEU A 34 -16.83 -10.54 -6.82
C LEU A 34 -16.77 -11.73 -7.78
N GLU A 35 -17.75 -12.63 -7.69
CA GLU A 35 -17.80 -13.83 -8.54
C GLU A 35 -17.79 -13.49 -10.04
N GLN A 36 -18.48 -12.43 -10.43
CA GLN A 36 -18.50 -11.97 -11.83
C GLN A 36 -17.11 -11.56 -12.33
N GLU A 37 -16.24 -11.03 -11.46
CA GLU A 37 -14.85 -10.71 -11.80
C GLU A 37 -14.07 -11.99 -12.12
N ILE A 38 -14.25 -13.04 -11.32
CA ILE A 38 -13.64 -14.36 -11.56
C ILE A 38 -14.15 -14.97 -12.87
N ASP A 39 -15.45 -14.92 -13.14
CA ASP A 39 -16.02 -15.42 -14.41
C ASP A 39 -15.41 -14.69 -15.61
N ASN A 40 -15.34 -13.36 -15.56
CA ASN A 40 -14.77 -12.54 -16.62
C ASN A 40 -13.27 -12.86 -16.84
N LEU A 41 -12.47 -12.86 -15.77
CA LEU A 41 -11.02 -13.09 -15.85
C LEU A 41 -10.70 -14.52 -16.35
N SER A 42 -11.45 -15.52 -15.90
CA SER A 42 -11.25 -16.91 -16.32
C SER A 42 -11.60 -17.14 -17.78
N THR A 43 -12.63 -16.44 -18.29
CA THR A 43 -13.13 -16.59 -19.65
C THR A 43 -12.35 -15.77 -20.66
N THR A 44 -12.19 -14.46 -20.36
CA THR A 44 -11.60 -13.50 -21.33
C THR A 44 -10.08 -13.47 -21.29
N ARG A 45 -9.48 -13.86 -20.14
CA ARG A 45 -8.04 -13.72 -19.88
C ARG A 45 -7.52 -12.29 -20.04
N VAL A 46 -8.40 -11.29 -19.82
CA VAL A 46 -8.10 -9.86 -19.91
C VAL A 46 -8.53 -9.17 -18.62
N HIS A 47 -7.65 -8.35 -18.06
CA HIS A 47 -7.98 -7.49 -16.91
C HIS A 47 -8.28 -6.06 -17.40
N PRO A 48 -9.49 -5.50 -17.12
CA PRO A 48 -9.93 -4.23 -17.74
C PRO A 48 -9.03 -3.02 -17.42
N ASN A 49 -8.40 -3.02 -16.24
CA ASN A 49 -7.55 -1.92 -15.78
C ASN A 49 -6.04 -2.20 -15.95
N LEU A 50 -5.65 -3.24 -16.67
CA LEU A 50 -4.24 -3.58 -16.96
C LEU A 50 -4.08 -3.82 -18.48
N PRO A 51 -4.16 -2.76 -19.28
CA PRO A 51 -4.00 -2.89 -20.73
C PRO A 51 -2.58 -3.41 -21.04
N GLY A 52 -2.51 -4.38 -21.97
CA GLY A 52 -1.24 -5.02 -22.35
C GLY A 52 -0.83 -6.21 -21.48
N MET A 53 -1.51 -6.47 -20.35
CA MET A 53 -1.28 -7.66 -19.57
C MET A 53 -1.90 -8.90 -20.23
N THR A 54 -1.08 -9.93 -20.42
CA THR A 54 -1.57 -11.26 -20.83
C THR A 54 -1.68 -12.16 -19.60
N ILE A 55 -2.86 -12.71 -19.32
CA ILE A 55 -3.08 -13.66 -18.23
C ILE A 55 -2.69 -15.06 -18.71
N PRO A 56 -1.67 -15.72 -18.09
CA PRO A 56 -1.24 -17.06 -18.48
C PRO A 56 -2.37 -18.11 -18.38
N ALA A 57 -2.39 -19.06 -19.31
CA ALA A 57 -3.40 -20.13 -19.34
C ALA A 57 -3.36 -21.00 -18.07
N GLU A 58 -2.18 -21.18 -17.49
CA GLU A 58 -1.92 -21.97 -16.30
C GLU A 58 -2.44 -21.35 -15.00
N MET A 59 -2.71 -20.02 -15.00
CA MET A 59 -3.27 -19.32 -13.85
C MET A 59 -4.69 -19.81 -13.57
N LYS A 60 -4.92 -20.20 -12.32
CA LYS A 60 -6.21 -20.74 -11.86
C LYS A 60 -7.04 -19.63 -11.23
N PHE A 61 -8.35 -19.73 -11.38
CA PHE A 61 -9.33 -18.85 -10.75
C PHE A 61 -10.33 -19.68 -9.97
N THR A 62 -10.74 -19.18 -8.80
CA THR A 62 -11.74 -19.85 -7.97
C THR A 62 -12.69 -18.85 -7.31
N LYS A 63 -13.92 -19.27 -7.06
CA LYS A 63 -14.92 -18.58 -6.24
C LYS A 63 -14.90 -19.07 -4.78
N SER A 64 -14.18 -20.17 -4.49
CA SER A 64 -14.09 -20.78 -3.18
C SER A 64 -12.96 -20.18 -2.36
N VAL A 65 -13.29 -19.61 -1.19
CA VAL A 65 -12.29 -19.15 -0.21
C VAL A 65 -11.50 -20.34 0.35
N GLU A 66 -12.13 -21.49 0.54
CA GLU A 66 -11.48 -22.72 0.98
C GLU A 66 -10.40 -23.15 -0.01
N GLU A 67 -10.72 -23.22 -1.30
CA GLU A 67 -9.77 -23.65 -2.34
C GLU A 67 -8.57 -22.72 -2.46
N VAL A 68 -8.77 -21.40 -2.35
CA VAL A 68 -7.65 -20.45 -2.43
C VAL A 68 -6.75 -20.50 -1.19
N CYS A 69 -7.27 -20.94 -0.03
CA CYS A 69 -6.51 -21.01 1.22
C CYS A 69 -5.82 -22.36 1.44
N THR A 70 -6.46 -23.47 1.01
CA THR A 70 -6.00 -24.83 1.31
C THR A 70 -4.83 -25.26 0.42
N ASP A 71 -3.86 -25.96 1.02
CA ASP A 71 -2.70 -26.53 0.30
C ASP A 71 -1.86 -25.46 -0.44
N LYS A 72 -1.61 -24.33 0.23
CA LYS A 72 -0.77 -23.26 -0.26
C LYS A 72 0.43 -23.03 0.66
N GLU A 73 1.59 -22.72 0.08
CA GLU A 73 2.78 -22.32 0.82
C GLU A 73 2.72 -20.83 1.20
N ILE A 74 2.09 -20.01 0.34
CA ILE A 74 1.87 -18.59 0.57
C ILE A 74 0.40 -18.25 0.31
N LEU A 75 -0.19 -17.47 1.23
CA LEU A 75 -1.45 -16.76 0.99
C LEU A 75 -1.15 -15.27 0.85
N LEU A 76 -1.50 -14.69 -0.29
CA LEU A 76 -1.30 -13.29 -0.60
C LEU A 76 -2.62 -12.53 -0.46
N PHE A 77 -2.69 -11.57 0.46
CA PHE A 77 -3.81 -10.63 0.59
C PHE A 77 -3.58 -9.40 -0.29
N ALA A 78 -4.37 -9.27 -1.34
CA ALA A 78 -4.27 -8.21 -2.34
C ALA A 78 -5.62 -7.48 -2.55
N VAL A 79 -6.41 -7.40 -1.50
CA VAL A 79 -7.66 -6.63 -1.46
C VAL A 79 -7.39 -5.17 -1.04
N PRO A 80 -8.29 -4.21 -1.35
CA PRO A 80 -8.18 -2.86 -0.79
C PRO A 80 -8.14 -2.87 0.75
N SER A 81 -7.42 -1.92 1.35
CA SER A 81 -7.16 -1.86 2.80
C SER A 81 -8.42 -2.03 3.68
N VAL A 82 -9.53 -1.41 3.28
CA VAL A 82 -10.82 -1.47 3.98
C VAL A 82 -11.47 -2.86 4.00
N PHE A 83 -11.00 -3.79 3.17
CA PHE A 83 -11.54 -5.15 3.08
C PHE A 83 -10.60 -6.22 3.67
N VAL A 84 -9.42 -5.86 4.18
CA VAL A 84 -8.46 -6.83 4.72
C VAL A 84 -9.09 -7.60 5.89
N ARG A 85 -9.69 -6.93 6.86
CA ARG A 85 -10.35 -7.58 8.01
C ARG A 85 -11.46 -8.54 7.59
N SER A 86 -12.38 -8.09 6.76
CA SER A 86 -13.51 -8.92 6.32
C SER A 86 -13.07 -10.11 5.48
N THR A 87 -12.00 -9.96 4.69
CA THR A 87 -11.40 -11.04 3.91
C THR A 87 -10.69 -12.04 4.82
N ALA A 88 -9.95 -11.56 5.83
CA ALA A 88 -9.31 -12.41 6.83
C ALA A 88 -10.35 -13.22 7.63
N ALA A 89 -11.47 -12.61 8.01
CA ALA A 89 -12.58 -13.30 8.69
C ALA A 89 -13.16 -14.44 7.84
N LYS A 90 -13.31 -14.22 6.54
CA LYS A 90 -13.78 -15.27 5.61
C LYS A 90 -12.74 -16.39 5.40
N ALA A 91 -11.46 -16.03 5.35
CA ALA A 91 -10.37 -16.97 5.14
C ALA A 91 -10.03 -17.78 6.39
N ARG A 92 -10.22 -17.21 7.60
CA ARG A 92 -9.82 -17.79 8.90
C ARG A 92 -10.13 -19.27 9.08
N PRO A 93 -11.33 -19.81 8.74
CA PRO A 93 -11.63 -21.22 8.92
C PRO A 93 -10.80 -22.17 8.05
N PHE A 94 -10.18 -21.67 7.01
CA PHE A 94 -9.49 -22.45 5.97
C PHE A 94 -7.97 -22.24 5.94
N VAL A 95 -7.46 -21.26 6.71
CA VAL A 95 -6.02 -20.98 6.78
C VAL A 95 -5.35 -22.05 7.63
N PRO A 96 -4.33 -22.75 7.12
CA PRO A 96 -3.60 -23.76 7.90
C PRO A 96 -2.73 -23.15 9.01
N ASP A 97 -2.43 -23.96 10.04
CA ASP A 97 -1.43 -23.61 11.05
C ASP A 97 -0.05 -23.39 10.40
N GLY A 98 0.70 -22.42 10.89
CA GLY A 98 2.05 -22.08 10.38
C GLY A 98 2.09 -21.41 9.02
N GLN A 99 0.94 -21.03 8.45
CA GLN A 99 0.82 -20.44 7.12
C GLN A 99 1.63 -19.14 6.99
N ILE A 100 2.39 -19.00 5.90
CA ILE A 100 2.97 -17.73 5.51
C ILE A 100 1.90 -16.91 4.82
N ILE A 101 1.62 -15.73 5.38
CA ILE A 101 0.64 -14.78 4.86
C ILE A 101 1.37 -13.51 4.46
N VAL A 102 1.24 -13.13 3.21
CA VAL A 102 1.81 -11.91 2.64
C VAL A 102 0.69 -10.89 2.44
N ASP A 103 0.85 -9.71 3.03
CA ASP A 103 -0.03 -8.58 2.74
C ASP A 103 0.64 -7.59 1.79
N VAL A 104 -0.13 -7.10 0.82
CA VAL A 104 0.31 -6.08 -0.14
C VAL A 104 -0.59 -4.84 -0.13
N ALA A 105 -1.59 -4.81 0.72
CA ALA A 105 -2.46 -3.65 0.88
C ALA A 105 -1.73 -2.52 1.63
N LYS A 106 -2.09 -1.29 1.32
CA LYS A 106 -1.46 -0.10 1.91
C LYS A 106 -2.52 0.75 2.59
N GLY A 107 -2.59 0.68 3.92
CA GLY A 107 -3.58 1.40 4.70
C GLY A 107 -3.39 1.24 6.21
N ILE A 108 -4.22 1.95 6.97
CA ILE A 108 -4.33 1.87 8.42
C ILE A 108 -5.83 1.84 8.74
N GLU A 109 -6.25 0.89 9.57
CA GLU A 109 -7.64 0.77 9.96
C GLU A 109 -8.04 1.93 10.89
N LYS A 110 -9.17 2.57 10.60
CA LYS A 110 -9.60 3.79 11.27
C LYS A 110 -9.81 3.62 12.77
N ASP A 111 -10.50 2.55 13.19
CA ASP A 111 -10.98 2.43 14.57
C ASP A 111 -9.91 1.85 15.52
N THR A 112 -9.03 0.99 15.01
CA THR A 112 -7.99 0.32 15.79
C THR A 112 -6.62 0.98 15.63
N LEU A 113 -6.41 1.73 14.56
CA LEU A 113 -5.13 2.24 14.08
C LEU A 113 -4.12 1.13 13.75
N PHE A 114 -4.61 -0.06 13.46
CA PHE A 114 -3.81 -1.20 13.08
C PHE A 114 -3.28 -1.07 11.65
N THR A 115 -2.04 -1.49 11.43
CA THR A 115 -1.52 -1.78 10.10
C THR A 115 -2.19 -3.04 9.54
N MET A 116 -2.01 -3.33 8.27
CA MET A 116 -2.68 -4.46 7.62
C MET A 116 -2.27 -5.80 8.24
N THR A 117 -1.00 -5.99 8.55
CA THR A 117 -0.56 -7.24 9.23
C THR A 117 -1.01 -7.30 10.68
N GLU A 118 -1.15 -6.18 11.39
CA GLU A 118 -1.78 -6.14 12.71
C GLU A 118 -3.26 -6.54 12.65
N ILE A 119 -4.00 -6.13 11.60
CA ILE A 119 -5.38 -6.58 11.35
C ILE A 119 -5.43 -8.10 11.10
N LEU A 120 -4.52 -8.62 10.27
CA LEU A 120 -4.44 -10.05 10.00
C LEU A 120 -4.13 -10.85 11.27
N ALA A 121 -3.19 -10.37 12.10
CA ALA A 121 -2.87 -11.00 13.38
C ALA A 121 -4.09 -11.02 14.33
N ASP A 122 -4.80 -9.89 14.45
CA ASP A 122 -6.00 -9.77 15.29
C ASP A 122 -7.13 -10.66 14.81
N GLU A 123 -7.43 -10.65 13.50
CA GLU A 123 -8.57 -11.38 12.96
C GLU A 123 -8.33 -12.90 12.91
N LEU A 124 -7.15 -13.32 12.47
CA LEU A 124 -6.80 -14.75 12.39
C LEU A 124 -6.49 -15.35 13.77
N GLY A 125 -6.10 -14.53 14.76
CA GLY A 125 -5.86 -14.97 16.15
C GLY A 125 -7.13 -15.23 16.95
N LYS A 126 -8.33 -14.95 16.41
CA LYS A 126 -9.60 -15.22 17.10
C LYS A 126 -9.85 -16.72 17.24
N GLU A 127 -10.77 -17.08 18.15
CA GLU A 127 -11.13 -18.47 18.42
C GLU A 127 -11.46 -19.24 17.14
N GLY A 128 -10.93 -20.45 17.02
CA GLY A 128 -11.06 -21.29 15.83
C GLY A 128 -10.17 -20.89 14.64
N GLY A 129 -9.30 -19.89 14.80
CA GLY A 129 -8.33 -19.51 13.77
C GLY A 129 -7.02 -20.31 13.81
N PRO A 130 -6.17 -20.12 12.79
CA PRO A 130 -4.88 -20.82 12.64
C PRO A 130 -3.90 -20.40 13.73
N LYS A 131 -3.00 -21.32 14.11
CA LYS A 131 -1.90 -21.06 15.05
C LYS A 131 -0.60 -20.81 14.30
N GLY A 132 0.24 -19.91 14.84
CA GLY A 132 1.60 -19.72 14.35
C GLY A 132 1.69 -19.17 12.94
N VAL A 133 0.71 -18.39 12.47
CA VAL A 133 0.80 -17.70 11.17
C VAL A 133 2.01 -16.77 11.12
N ARG A 134 2.67 -16.73 9.99
CA ARG A 134 3.91 -15.99 9.73
C ARG A 134 3.60 -14.83 8.79
N LEU A 135 3.53 -13.62 9.34
CA LEU A 135 3.07 -12.43 8.63
C LEU A 135 4.23 -11.71 7.93
N VAL A 136 4.03 -11.35 6.68
CA VAL A 136 4.97 -10.61 5.84
C VAL A 136 4.24 -9.47 5.15
N ALA A 137 4.80 -8.27 5.19
CA ALA A 137 4.35 -7.15 4.36
C ALA A 137 5.25 -7.03 3.13
N LEU A 138 4.66 -6.90 1.94
CA LEU A 138 5.38 -6.70 0.69
C LEU A 138 5.06 -5.30 0.14
N SER A 139 6.01 -4.38 0.18
CA SER A 139 5.79 -2.97 -0.17
C SER A 139 7.01 -2.34 -0.83
N GLY A 140 6.79 -1.30 -1.64
CA GLY A 140 7.84 -0.58 -2.36
C GLY A 140 7.31 0.22 -3.54
N PRO A 141 8.18 0.80 -4.39
CA PRO A 141 7.80 1.58 -5.56
C PRO A 141 7.25 0.65 -6.66
N THR A 142 5.95 0.39 -6.60
CA THR A 142 5.29 -0.60 -7.43
C THR A 142 4.00 -0.06 -8.04
N HIS A 143 4.01 0.23 -9.34
CA HIS A 143 2.80 0.41 -10.13
C HIS A 143 2.39 -0.92 -10.76
N ALA A 144 1.14 -1.31 -10.57
CA ALA A 144 0.62 -2.58 -11.08
C ALA A 144 0.74 -2.65 -12.61
N GLU A 145 0.55 -1.53 -13.29
CA GLU A 145 0.62 -1.37 -14.73
C GLU A 145 2.01 -1.71 -15.27
N GLU A 146 3.07 -1.34 -14.56
CA GLU A 146 4.45 -1.61 -14.93
C GLU A 146 4.82 -3.08 -14.68
N VAL A 147 4.45 -3.62 -13.52
CA VAL A 147 4.69 -5.03 -13.19
C VAL A 147 3.92 -5.96 -14.12
N ALA A 148 2.72 -5.57 -14.53
CA ALA A 148 1.88 -6.34 -15.44
C ALA A 148 2.49 -6.57 -16.84
N ILE A 149 3.46 -5.72 -17.24
CA ILE A 149 4.16 -5.79 -18.53
C ILE A 149 5.68 -6.04 -18.38
N ASP A 150 6.08 -6.61 -17.24
CA ASP A 150 7.46 -7.04 -16.97
C ASP A 150 8.51 -5.91 -16.93
N LEU A 151 8.13 -4.68 -16.53
CA LEU A 151 9.12 -3.63 -16.30
C LEU A 151 9.88 -3.89 -14.99
N PRO A 152 11.20 -3.58 -14.94
CA PRO A 152 12.02 -3.81 -13.77
C PRO A 152 11.48 -3.10 -12.54
N THR A 153 11.25 -3.87 -11.48
CA THR A 153 10.65 -3.40 -10.23
C THR A 153 11.43 -3.90 -9.03
N THR A 154 11.50 -3.09 -7.99
CA THR A 154 12.16 -3.44 -6.74
C THR A 154 11.21 -3.25 -5.57
N ILE A 155 11.15 -4.25 -4.66
CA ILE A 155 10.21 -4.28 -3.55
C ILE A 155 10.87 -4.79 -2.27
N VAL A 156 10.24 -4.56 -1.12
CA VAL A 156 10.70 -5.03 0.20
C VAL A 156 9.73 -6.07 0.74
N SER A 157 10.28 -7.21 1.18
CA SER A 157 9.63 -8.23 1.98
C SER A 157 9.98 -7.98 3.46
N ALA A 158 9.03 -7.56 4.26
CA ALA A 158 9.24 -7.19 5.66
C ALA A 158 8.51 -8.13 6.61
N SER A 159 9.22 -8.61 7.63
CA SER A 159 8.66 -9.46 8.68
C SER A 159 9.54 -9.45 9.92
N LYS A 160 8.94 -9.59 11.11
CA LYS A 160 9.68 -9.94 12.32
C LYS A 160 10.26 -11.35 12.24
N ASP A 161 9.61 -12.23 11.49
CA ASP A 161 10.11 -13.56 11.13
C ASP A 161 10.94 -13.46 9.84
N MET A 162 12.24 -13.32 10.00
CA MET A 162 13.16 -13.15 8.88
C MET A 162 13.30 -14.39 7.99
N GLU A 163 12.93 -15.58 8.46
CA GLU A 163 12.86 -16.78 7.60
C GLU A 163 11.70 -16.67 6.63
N ALA A 164 10.51 -16.25 7.12
CA ALA A 164 9.37 -15.98 6.26
C ALA A 164 9.67 -14.86 5.26
N ALA A 165 10.31 -13.77 5.69
CA ALA A 165 10.72 -12.68 4.80
C ALA A 165 11.66 -13.16 3.68
N ARG A 166 12.67 -13.99 4.00
CA ARG A 166 13.61 -14.56 3.02
C ARG A 166 12.95 -15.58 2.11
N PHE A 167 12.01 -16.38 2.62
CA PHE A 167 11.25 -17.32 1.79
C PHE A 167 10.43 -16.56 0.74
N VAL A 168 9.70 -15.51 1.15
CA VAL A 168 8.95 -14.64 0.24
C VAL A 168 9.91 -13.93 -0.74
N GLN A 169 11.06 -13.45 -0.28
CA GLN A 169 12.11 -12.89 -1.14
C GLN A 169 12.50 -13.88 -2.25
N THR A 170 12.74 -15.14 -1.89
CA THR A 170 13.15 -16.18 -2.86
C THR A 170 12.07 -16.47 -3.88
N VAL A 171 10.80 -16.56 -3.45
CA VAL A 171 9.67 -16.91 -4.33
C VAL A 171 9.33 -15.76 -5.28
N PHE A 172 9.45 -14.50 -4.82
CA PHE A 172 9.06 -13.32 -5.62
C PHE A 172 10.22 -12.74 -6.45
N THR A 173 11.48 -13.06 -6.14
CA THR A 173 12.61 -12.59 -6.95
C THR A 173 12.68 -13.32 -8.28
N ASN A 174 12.75 -12.55 -9.38
CA ASN A 174 12.91 -13.05 -10.74
C ASN A 174 13.64 -12.01 -11.62
N ASN A 175 13.62 -12.17 -12.93
CA ASN A 175 14.35 -11.29 -13.86
C ASN A 175 13.79 -9.84 -13.92
N VAL A 176 12.57 -9.61 -13.45
CA VAL A 176 11.89 -8.30 -13.49
C VAL A 176 11.53 -7.78 -12.10
N MET A 177 11.56 -8.63 -11.07
CA MET A 177 11.27 -8.26 -9.69
C MET A 177 12.47 -8.57 -8.79
N ARG A 178 13.04 -7.55 -8.16
CA ARG A 178 14.09 -7.70 -7.15
C ARG A 178 13.51 -7.44 -5.76
N VAL A 179 13.63 -8.39 -4.84
CA VAL A 179 13.11 -8.30 -3.49
C VAL A 179 14.23 -8.12 -2.48
N TYR A 180 14.13 -7.11 -1.62
CA TYR A 180 14.97 -6.92 -0.43
C TYR A 180 14.21 -7.33 0.82
N THR A 181 14.91 -7.64 1.91
CA THR A 181 14.27 -7.95 3.19
C THR A 181 14.43 -6.82 4.19
N ASN A 182 13.47 -6.70 5.13
CA ASN A 182 13.51 -5.74 6.24
C ASN A 182 12.84 -6.37 7.47
N GLU A 183 13.39 -6.16 8.67
CA GLU A 183 12.79 -6.63 9.92
C GLU A 183 11.74 -5.66 10.49
N ASP A 184 11.76 -4.41 10.07
CA ASP A 184 10.82 -3.35 10.51
C ASP A 184 9.54 -3.39 9.68
N ILE A 185 8.73 -4.44 9.88
CA ILE A 185 7.45 -4.61 9.17
C ILE A 185 6.52 -3.42 9.40
N LYS A 186 6.47 -2.88 10.63
CA LYS A 186 5.60 -1.76 10.98
C LYS A 186 5.99 -0.48 10.26
N GLY A 187 7.28 -0.16 10.18
CA GLY A 187 7.78 0.99 9.44
C GLY A 187 7.53 0.89 7.94
N VAL A 188 7.66 -0.31 7.36
CA VAL A 188 7.35 -0.59 5.96
C VAL A 188 5.86 -0.36 5.66
N GLU A 189 4.95 -0.88 6.50
CA GLU A 189 3.50 -0.70 6.33
C GLU A 189 3.05 0.73 6.56
N LEU A 190 3.57 1.38 7.62
CA LEU A 190 3.28 2.79 7.93
C LEU A 190 3.69 3.70 6.76
N SER A 191 4.90 3.50 6.22
CA SER A 191 5.38 4.23 5.04
C SER A 191 4.44 4.07 3.85
N GLY A 192 4.07 2.82 3.53
CA GLY A 192 3.19 2.50 2.41
C GLY A 192 1.79 3.10 2.53
N ALA A 193 1.24 3.18 3.74
CA ALA A 193 -0.06 3.78 4.00
C ALA A 193 -0.02 5.32 3.91
N MET A 194 0.93 5.92 4.62
CA MET A 194 0.99 7.36 4.82
C MET A 194 1.50 8.14 3.61
N LYS A 195 2.38 7.55 2.78
CA LYS A 195 2.85 8.17 1.54
C LYS A 195 1.71 8.66 0.64
N ASN A 196 0.57 7.97 0.68
CA ASN A 196 -0.59 8.29 -0.16
C ASN A 196 -1.18 9.67 0.19
N VAL A 197 -1.13 10.07 1.46
CA VAL A 197 -1.54 11.40 1.92
C VAL A 197 -0.58 12.47 1.39
N ILE A 198 0.73 12.20 1.45
CA ILE A 198 1.74 13.13 0.93
C ILE A 198 1.62 13.27 -0.59
N ALA A 199 1.41 12.16 -1.31
CA ALA A 199 1.21 12.16 -2.76
C ALA A 199 -0.04 12.96 -3.17
N LEU A 200 -1.12 12.91 -2.37
CA LEU A 200 -2.31 13.75 -2.55
C LEU A 200 -1.95 15.23 -2.39
N GLY A 201 -1.19 15.62 -1.36
CA GLY A 201 -0.69 16.97 -1.15
C GLY A 201 0.20 17.47 -2.27
N VAL A 202 1.11 16.63 -2.78
CA VAL A 202 1.94 16.94 -3.96
C VAL A 202 1.08 17.18 -5.19
N GLY A 203 0.04 16.34 -5.40
CA GLY A 203 -0.94 16.54 -6.46
C GLY A 203 -1.66 17.88 -6.36
N ILE A 204 -2.12 18.27 -5.16
CA ILE A 204 -2.76 19.58 -4.91
C ILE A 204 -1.83 20.73 -5.30
N SER A 205 -0.57 20.68 -4.89
CA SER A 205 0.46 21.66 -5.26
C SER A 205 0.68 21.74 -6.78
N THR A 206 0.73 20.59 -7.44
CA THR A 206 0.85 20.48 -8.91
C THR A 206 -0.37 21.07 -9.62
N GLY A 207 -1.58 20.82 -9.12
CA GLY A 207 -2.83 21.36 -9.66
C GLY A 207 -2.92 22.87 -9.59
N LEU A 208 -2.30 23.49 -8.57
CA LEU A 208 -2.13 24.94 -8.43
C LEU A 208 -1.13 25.54 -9.43
N GLY A 209 -0.37 24.70 -10.15
CA GLY A 209 0.65 25.15 -11.11
C GLY A 209 2.05 25.33 -10.49
N TYR A 210 2.29 24.88 -9.24
CA TYR A 210 3.63 24.91 -8.66
C TYR A 210 4.55 23.86 -9.30
N GLY A 211 5.83 24.25 -9.44
CA GLY A 211 6.83 23.47 -10.16
C GLY A 211 7.60 22.45 -9.31
N ASP A 212 8.74 22.04 -9.84
CA ASP A 212 9.55 20.94 -9.29
C ASP A 212 10.14 21.25 -7.90
N ASN A 213 10.46 22.51 -7.60
CA ASN A 213 10.96 22.91 -6.29
C ASN A 213 9.92 22.64 -5.18
N ALA A 214 8.67 23.00 -5.40
CA ALA A 214 7.57 22.74 -4.45
C ALA A 214 7.32 21.23 -4.31
N ARG A 215 7.36 20.47 -5.41
CA ARG A 215 7.24 19.02 -5.42
C ARG A 215 8.35 18.36 -4.62
N ALA A 216 9.62 18.74 -4.86
CA ALA A 216 10.77 18.21 -4.13
C ALA A 216 10.68 18.54 -2.63
N ALA A 217 10.32 19.79 -2.28
CA ALA A 217 10.13 20.21 -0.89
C ALA A 217 9.05 19.38 -0.17
N LEU A 218 7.87 19.19 -0.80
CA LEU A 218 6.77 18.40 -0.22
C LEU A 218 7.14 16.92 -0.05
N ILE A 219 7.85 16.32 -1.00
CA ILE A 219 8.34 14.93 -0.90
C ILE A 219 9.33 14.82 0.27
N THR A 220 10.35 15.69 0.32
CA THR A 220 11.40 15.66 1.36
C THR A 220 10.82 15.93 2.74
N ARG A 221 9.98 16.95 2.88
CA ARG A 221 9.35 17.27 4.17
C ARG A 221 8.28 16.26 4.55
N GLY A 222 7.56 15.70 3.57
CA GLY A 222 6.59 14.64 3.79
C GLY A 222 7.24 13.38 4.36
N ILE A 223 8.34 12.90 3.77
CA ILE A 223 9.03 11.72 4.33
C ILE A 223 9.61 11.99 5.72
N ALA A 224 10.04 13.23 6.00
CA ALA A 224 10.48 13.61 7.36
C ALA A 224 9.32 13.60 8.37
N GLU A 225 8.09 13.97 8.00
CA GLU A 225 6.91 13.83 8.85
C GLU A 225 6.62 12.35 9.15
N LEU A 226 6.65 11.50 8.11
CA LEU A 226 6.42 10.07 8.26
C LEU A 226 7.48 9.41 9.14
N ALA A 227 8.76 9.76 8.95
CA ALA A 227 9.86 9.24 9.76
C ALA A 227 9.71 9.63 11.24
N ARG A 228 9.33 10.89 11.54
CA ARG A 228 9.06 11.31 12.93
C ARG A 228 7.95 10.50 13.59
N LEU A 229 6.84 10.32 12.88
CA LEU A 229 5.74 9.49 13.38
C LEU A 229 6.20 8.05 13.58
N GLY A 230 6.89 7.46 12.59
CA GLY A 230 7.37 6.09 12.67
C GLY A 230 8.33 5.87 13.84
N VAL A 231 9.29 6.77 14.04
CA VAL A 231 10.23 6.70 15.20
C VAL A 231 9.46 6.79 16.52
N ALA A 232 8.47 7.68 16.63
CA ALA A 232 7.61 7.77 17.82
C ALA A 232 6.80 6.48 18.05
N MET A 233 6.49 5.74 17.00
CA MET A 233 5.82 4.42 17.03
C MET A 233 6.80 3.24 17.22
N GLY A 234 8.11 3.50 17.35
CA GLY A 234 9.15 2.48 17.55
C GLY A 234 9.70 1.86 16.26
N CYS A 235 9.45 2.47 15.10
CA CYS A 235 10.00 2.02 13.81
C CYS A 235 11.45 2.50 13.62
N ASN A 236 12.17 1.83 12.73
CA ASN A 236 13.53 2.22 12.36
C ASN A 236 13.49 3.41 11.37
N VAL A 237 14.19 4.49 11.69
CA VAL A 237 14.28 5.69 10.85
C VAL A 237 14.77 5.39 9.43
N HIS A 238 15.71 4.45 9.27
CA HIS A 238 16.27 4.07 7.97
C HIS A 238 15.24 3.40 7.04
N THR A 239 14.16 2.81 7.58
CA THR A 239 13.07 2.25 6.77
C THR A 239 12.43 3.32 5.88
N PHE A 240 12.30 4.55 6.40
CA PHE A 240 11.70 5.68 5.67
C PHE A 240 12.60 6.22 4.56
N ALA A 241 13.91 6.04 4.65
CA ALA A 241 14.86 6.36 3.58
C ALA A 241 15.00 5.24 2.51
N GLY A 242 14.33 4.09 2.73
CA GLY A 242 14.37 2.92 1.86
C GLY A 242 13.31 2.89 0.76
N LEU A 243 13.20 1.72 0.11
CA LEU A 243 12.27 1.48 -1.01
C LEU A 243 10.80 1.67 -0.61
N ALA A 244 10.39 1.15 0.55
CA ALA A 244 9.02 1.28 1.03
C ALA A 244 8.68 2.69 1.54
N GLY A 245 9.69 3.50 1.86
CA GLY A 245 9.58 4.90 2.28
C GLY A 245 9.68 5.86 1.10
N ILE A 246 10.86 6.51 0.98
CA ILE A 246 11.10 7.55 -0.04
C ILE A 246 10.92 7.02 -1.45
N GLY A 247 11.32 5.77 -1.74
CA GLY A 247 11.18 5.18 -3.08
C GLY A 247 9.72 5.10 -3.52
N ASP A 248 8.85 4.56 -2.66
CA ASP A 248 7.41 4.43 -2.94
C ASP A 248 6.70 5.80 -2.92
N LEU A 249 7.17 6.74 -2.11
CA LEU A 249 6.64 8.11 -2.10
C LEU A 249 6.97 8.83 -3.42
N ILE A 250 8.21 8.78 -3.90
CA ILE A 250 8.62 9.43 -5.16
C ILE A 250 7.75 8.94 -6.30
N VAL A 251 7.67 7.62 -6.52
CA VAL A 251 6.91 7.06 -7.66
C VAL A 251 5.43 7.41 -7.54
N THR A 252 4.87 7.44 -6.33
CA THR A 252 3.44 7.77 -6.12
C THR A 252 3.14 9.26 -6.29
N ALA A 253 4.05 10.13 -5.87
CA ALA A 253 3.87 11.57 -5.95
C ALA A 253 4.17 12.17 -7.33
N THR A 254 4.90 11.46 -8.20
CA THR A 254 5.32 11.99 -9.52
C THR A 254 4.66 11.29 -10.71
N SER A 255 4.09 10.11 -10.51
CA SER A 255 3.48 9.35 -11.59
C SER A 255 2.01 9.70 -11.83
N MET A 256 1.62 9.75 -13.10
CA MET A 256 0.21 9.88 -13.51
C MET A 256 -0.60 8.57 -13.34
N HIS A 257 0.05 7.44 -13.09
CA HIS A 257 -0.64 6.22 -12.65
C HIS A 257 -1.16 6.34 -11.21
N SER A 258 -0.60 7.26 -10.42
CA SER A 258 -1.03 7.48 -9.04
C SER A 258 -2.40 8.12 -8.95
N ARG A 259 -3.38 7.37 -8.44
CA ARG A 259 -4.73 7.86 -8.13
C ARG A 259 -4.71 9.01 -7.13
N ASN A 260 -3.84 8.96 -6.13
CA ASN A 260 -3.69 10.01 -5.12
C ASN A 260 -3.17 11.31 -5.74
N ASN A 261 -2.13 11.22 -6.57
CA ASN A 261 -1.59 12.39 -7.28
C ASN A 261 -2.64 12.99 -8.23
N ARG A 262 -3.33 12.17 -9.03
CA ARG A 262 -4.40 12.62 -9.93
C ARG A 262 -5.54 13.31 -9.19
N ALA A 263 -6.05 12.71 -8.11
CA ALA A 263 -7.08 13.34 -7.28
C ALA A 263 -6.60 14.69 -6.71
N GLY A 264 -5.35 14.75 -6.23
CA GLY A 264 -4.73 15.98 -5.76
C GLY A 264 -4.67 17.05 -6.84
N ILE A 265 -4.28 16.70 -8.07
CA ILE A 265 -4.23 17.64 -9.20
C ILE A 265 -5.61 18.25 -9.47
N LEU A 266 -6.68 17.47 -9.47
CA LEU A 266 -8.04 17.95 -9.67
C LEU A 266 -8.47 18.91 -8.55
N ILE A 267 -8.21 18.53 -7.30
CA ILE A 267 -8.49 19.38 -6.12
C ILE A 267 -7.69 20.70 -6.21
N GLY A 268 -6.42 20.64 -6.57
CA GLY A 268 -5.58 21.83 -6.75
C GLY A 268 -6.05 22.77 -7.86
N LYS A 269 -6.72 22.23 -8.88
CA LYS A 269 -7.39 23.01 -9.95
C LYS A 269 -8.73 23.61 -9.53
N GLY A 270 -9.21 23.30 -8.32
CA GLY A 270 -10.44 23.83 -7.76
C GLY A 270 -11.64 22.87 -7.78
N GLU A 271 -11.44 21.61 -8.19
CA GLU A 271 -12.51 20.60 -8.10
C GLU A 271 -12.80 20.25 -6.64
N PRO A 272 -14.07 20.09 -6.26
CA PRO A 272 -14.44 19.57 -4.96
C PRO A 272 -13.83 18.18 -4.72
N PRO A 273 -13.34 17.86 -3.51
CA PRO A 273 -12.69 16.58 -3.22
C PRO A 273 -13.53 15.34 -3.60
N GLU A 274 -14.83 15.39 -3.33
CA GLU A 274 -15.75 14.30 -3.71
C GLU A 274 -15.85 14.10 -5.22
N GLN A 275 -15.86 15.21 -5.98
CA GLN A 275 -15.91 15.15 -7.45
C GLN A 275 -14.60 14.63 -8.02
N ALA A 276 -13.46 15.08 -7.49
CA ALA A 276 -12.14 14.59 -7.87
C ALA A 276 -12.00 13.06 -7.67
N VAL A 277 -12.52 12.52 -6.55
CA VAL A 277 -12.54 11.07 -6.30
C VAL A 277 -13.41 10.34 -7.34
N LYS A 278 -14.59 10.88 -7.67
CA LYS A 278 -15.48 10.29 -8.69
C LYS A 278 -14.81 10.26 -10.07
N GLU A 279 -14.11 11.33 -10.45
CA GLU A 279 -13.44 11.42 -11.74
C GLU A 279 -12.25 10.46 -11.85
N VAL A 280 -11.52 10.24 -10.75
CA VAL A 280 -10.48 9.20 -10.69
C VAL A 280 -11.07 7.81 -10.90
N GLY A 281 -12.32 7.56 -10.49
CA GLY A 281 -13.08 6.34 -10.74
C GLY A 281 -12.60 5.10 -9.98
N MET A 282 -11.67 5.26 -9.05
CA MET A 282 -11.07 4.19 -8.25
C MET A 282 -10.80 4.71 -6.82
N VAL A 283 -10.54 3.78 -5.89
CA VAL A 283 -10.20 4.12 -4.50
C VAL A 283 -8.97 5.03 -4.43
N VAL A 284 -9.10 6.15 -3.72
CA VAL A 284 -8.02 7.10 -3.41
C VAL A 284 -7.59 6.86 -1.96
N GLU A 285 -6.59 6.00 -1.77
CA GLU A 285 -6.16 5.55 -0.43
C GLU A 285 -5.64 6.69 0.46
N GLY A 286 -5.13 7.78 -0.12
CA GLY A 286 -4.73 8.97 0.65
C GLY A 286 -5.89 9.63 1.40
N MET A 287 -7.12 9.57 0.85
CA MET A 287 -8.32 10.05 1.52
C MET A 287 -8.70 9.14 2.70
N ASN A 288 -8.59 7.83 2.50
CA ASN A 288 -8.92 6.83 3.53
C ASN A 288 -7.89 6.84 4.68
N ALA A 289 -6.61 7.03 4.38
CA ALA A 289 -5.54 7.05 5.37
C ALA A 289 -5.49 8.35 6.21
N LEU A 290 -6.07 9.45 5.71
CA LEU A 290 -5.96 10.77 6.33
C LEU A 290 -6.52 10.84 7.76
N PRO A 291 -7.71 10.29 8.10
CA PRO A 291 -8.21 10.28 9.47
C PRO A 291 -7.27 9.52 10.44
N ALA A 292 -6.85 8.32 10.06
CA ALA A 292 -5.93 7.52 10.88
C ALA A 292 -4.56 8.21 11.06
N ALA A 293 -4.07 8.89 10.02
CA ALA A 293 -2.85 9.67 10.08
C ALA A 293 -2.90 10.77 11.16
N LEU A 294 -4.01 11.52 11.20
CA LEU A 294 -4.21 12.58 12.18
C LEU A 294 -4.36 12.02 13.60
N GLU A 295 -5.06 10.91 13.75
CA GLU A 295 -5.25 10.25 15.04
C GLU A 295 -3.94 9.69 15.59
N LEU A 296 -3.12 9.05 14.74
CA LEU A 296 -1.76 8.62 15.10
C LEU A 296 -0.88 9.80 15.49
N ALA A 297 -0.91 10.90 14.71
CA ALA A 297 -0.16 12.10 15.02
C ALA A 297 -0.54 12.67 16.40
N ALA A 298 -1.83 12.71 16.73
CA ALA A 298 -2.32 13.14 18.03
C ALA A 298 -1.91 12.17 19.15
N LYS A 299 -2.09 10.85 18.96
CA LYS A 299 -1.75 9.80 19.93
C LYS A 299 -0.27 9.82 20.30
N TYR A 300 0.61 10.02 19.32
CA TYR A 300 2.06 10.02 19.53
C TYR A 300 2.65 11.44 19.70
N GLN A 301 1.80 12.47 19.73
CA GLN A 301 2.18 13.89 19.91
C GLN A 301 3.22 14.34 18.87
N VAL A 302 3.05 13.95 17.61
CA VAL A 302 3.93 14.29 16.50
C VAL A 302 3.30 15.37 15.62
N GLU A 303 4.03 16.45 15.37
CA GLU A 303 3.60 17.46 14.41
C GLU A 303 3.73 16.93 12.97
N MET A 304 2.61 16.97 12.23
CA MET A 304 2.54 16.59 10.83
C MET A 304 1.88 17.68 10.00
N PRO A 305 2.54 18.83 9.81
CA PRO A 305 1.94 20.01 9.17
C PRO A 305 1.44 19.76 7.75
N ILE A 306 2.13 18.96 6.91
CA ILE A 306 1.66 18.64 5.56
C ILE A 306 0.37 17.82 5.64
N VAL A 307 0.33 16.78 6.48
CA VAL A 307 -0.87 15.95 6.67
C VAL A 307 -2.05 16.77 7.19
N GLN A 308 -1.81 17.67 8.16
CA GLN A 308 -2.82 18.57 8.72
C GLN A 308 -3.36 19.53 7.66
N THR A 309 -2.47 20.06 6.81
CA THR A 309 -2.84 20.98 5.73
C THR A 309 -3.63 20.29 4.63
N VAL A 310 -3.23 19.07 4.23
CA VAL A 310 -4.01 18.25 3.29
C VAL A 310 -5.42 18.01 3.86
N ASN A 311 -5.53 17.69 5.15
CA ASN A 311 -6.84 17.54 5.80
C ASN A 311 -7.68 18.81 5.79
N ALA A 312 -7.04 19.98 5.99
CA ALA A 312 -7.75 21.27 5.95
C ALA A 312 -8.34 21.53 4.55
N VAL A 313 -7.61 21.21 3.48
CA VAL A 313 -8.12 21.32 2.10
C VAL A 313 -9.25 20.33 1.84
N VAL A 314 -9.04 19.06 2.18
CA VAL A 314 -9.95 17.96 1.81
C VAL A 314 -11.24 17.99 2.62
N ASN A 315 -11.16 18.27 3.93
CA ASN A 315 -12.26 18.06 4.87
C ASN A 315 -12.77 19.33 5.56
N LYS A 316 -12.04 20.46 5.47
CA LYS A 316 -12.40 21.69 6.20
C LYS A 316 -12.62 22.90 5.29
N GLY A 317 -12.62 22.71 3.97
CA GLY A 317 -12.90 23.77 2.99
C GLY A 317 -11.81 24.83 2.85
N MET A 318 -10.58 24.59 3.36
CA MET A 318 -9.45 25.48 3.11
C MET A 318 -9.11 25.45 1.61
N SER A 319 -8.89 26.60 0.99
CA SER A 319 -8.44 26.62 -0.40
C SER A 319 -7.01 26.10 -0.53
N ALA A 320 -6.69 25.49 -1.66
CA ALA A 320 -5.35 24.97 -1.93
C ALA A 320 -4.27 26.08 -1.84
N ALA A 321 -4.60 27.32 -2.27
CA ALA A 321 -3.70 28.47 -2.20
C ALA A 321 -3.43 28.93 -0.75
N GLU A 322 -4.45 28.94 0.11
CA GLU A 322 -4.29 29.21 1.55
C GLU A 322 -3.47 28.13 2.23
N ALA A 323 -3.66 26.88 1.85
CA ALA A 323 -2.90 25.74 2.35
C ALA A 323 -1.39 25.90 2.13
N VAL A 324 -0.99 26.29 0.91
CA VAL A 324 0.44 26.53 0.62
C VAL A 324 0.96 27.71 1.43
N ARG A 325 0.22 28.83 1.51
CA ARG A 325 0.61 29.97 2.33
C ARG A 325 0.81 29.59 3.79
N SER A 326 -0.12 28.83 4.36
CA SER A 326 -0.02 28.39 5.77
C SER A 326 1.22 27.52 6.05
N LEU A 327 1.71 26.76 5.07
CA LEU A 327 2.97 26.01 5.21
C LEU A 327 4.20 26.91 5.08
N MET A 328 4.16 27.94 4.21
CA MET A 328 5.26 28.86 3.98
C MET A 328 5.43 29.87 5.12
N ASP A 329 4.35 30.28 5.76
CA ASP A 329 4.32 31.27 6.85
C ASP A 329 4.69 30.69 8.23
N ARG A 330 5.07 29.40 8.29
CA ARG A 330 5.54 28.75 9.53
C ARG A 330 6.87 29.36 9.99
N ASP A 331 7.07 29.38 11.31
CA ASP A 331 8.32 29.82 11.89
C ASP A 331 9.53 29.05 11.33
N PRO A 332 10.65 29.74 11.06
CA PRO A 332 11.89 29.10 10.64
C PRO A 332 12.34 28.04 11.65
N LYS A 333 12.70 26.87 11.18
CA LYS A 333 13.18 25.74 12.01
C LYS A 333 14.48 25.20 11.45
N ASN A 334 15.28 24.54 12.29
CA ASN A 334 16.40 23.74 11.83
C ASN A 334 15.86 22.58 10.98
N GLU A 335 16.48 22.30 9.85
CA GLU A 335 16.08 21.21 8.96
C GLU A 335 16.18 19.85 9.67
N LEU A 336 17.29 19.60 10.34
CA LEU A 336 17.52 18.41 11.15
C LEU A 336 17.05 18.73 12.59
N SER A 337 15.77 18.55 12.84
CA SER A 337 15.26 18.63 14.22
C SER A 337 15.75 17.44 15.03
N GLN A 338 16.12 17.65 16.30
CA GLN A 338 16.62 16.65 17.25
C GLN A 338 15.67 15.48 17.56
N SER A 339 14.56 15.36 16.84
CA SER A 339 13.50 14.37 17.09
C SER A 339 13.81 12.94 16.64
N TYR A 340 15.00 12.68 16.09
CA TYR A 340 15.45 11.30 15.75
C TYR A 340 16.41 10.70 16.78
N GLU A 341 16.83 11.48 17.79
CA GLU A 341 17.68 11.02 18.88
C GLU A 341 16.82 10.69 20.12
N LYS A 342 16.43 9.43 20.26
CA LYS A 342 16.03 8.82 21.53
C LYS A 342 16.71 7.50 21.71
#